data_5f449a0b0af4c4581910f1014f50c009
#
_entry.id   5f449a0b0af4c4581910f1014f50c009
#
_cell.length_a   1.000
_cell.length_b   1.000
_cell.length_c   1.000
_cell.angle_alpha   90.00
_cell.angle_beta   90.00
_cell.angle_gamma   90.00
#
_symmetry.space_group_name_H-M   'P 1'
#
loop_
_entity.id
_entity.type
_entity.pdbx_description
1 polymer ?
#
loop_
_entity_poly.entity_id
_entity_poly.type
_entity_poly.pdbx_seq_one_letter_code
_entity_poly.pdbx_strand_id
1 'polypeptide(L)'
;QFMGLTNTQIGGALSAYGIVQTIGLIAGIYICDMFSKKYMIGGSLIGLGIVGVYLSTFPGYWGFLAAFGVMAILGEVTYWPVLLKAIRLLGDEKTQGRMFGFLEMGRGIVDVIIASTALAIFKAMGEGAAALRGGLLFLSAVTAAAGVLCLIFVPNDEKRVDETGKEVNKAQAAFGGMMQAVRSIDIWAVSLNGFTVYCIYCGL
;
A
#
# COMPACT_ATOMS: atom_id res chain seq x y z
N GLN A 1 -10.93 -22.61 -3.42
CA GLN A 1 -11.41 -23.75 -4.20
C GLN A 1 -10.85 -23.73 -5.64
N PHE A 2 -10.90 -22.61 -6.37
CA PHE A 2 -10.44 -22.51 -7.77
C PHE A 2 -8.91 -22.61 -7.97
N MET A 3 -8.13 -22.29 -6.94
CA MET A 3 -6.66 -22.37 -6.97
C MET A 3 -6.13 -23.72 -6.45
N GLY A 4 -6.96 -24.64 -6.01
CA GLY A 4 -6.53 -25.90 -5.38
C GLY A 4 -5.81 -25.71 -4.04
N LEU A 5 -5.91 -24.53 -3.43
CA LEU A 5 -5.28 -24.22 -2.14
C LEU A 5 -6.21 -24.55 -0.98
N THR A 6 -5.65 -25.07 0.11
CA THR A 6 -6.37 -25.27 1.36
C THR A 6 -6.52 -23.95 2.14
N ASN A 7 -7.53 -23.87 3.01
CA ASN A 7 -7.71 -22.68 3.86
C ASN A 7 -6.47 -22.40 4.73
N THR A 8 -5.77 -23.45 5.19
CA THR A 8 -4.52 -23.31 5.94
C THR A 8 -3.41 -22.68 5.11
N GLN A 9 -3.31 -23.04 3.83
CA GLN A 9 -2.32 -22.46 2.91
C GLN A 9 -2.62 -21.00 2.61
N ILE A 10 -3.88 -20.63 2.45
CA ILE A 10 -4.31 -19.25 2.29
C ILE A 10 -4.00 -18.44 3.57
N GLY A 11 -4.35 -18.98 4.73
CA GLY A 11 -4.02 -18.36 6.02
C GLY A 11 -2.52 -18.19 6.23
N GLY A 12 -1.71 -19.19 5.81
CA GLY A 12 -0.25 -19.11 5.85
C GLY A 12 0.31 -17.98 4.97
N ALA A 13 -0.24 -17.79 3.77
CA ALA A 13 0.16 -16.69 2.90
C ALA A 13 -0.23 -15.31 3.46
N LEU A 14 -1.42 -15.18 4.06
CA LEU A 14 -1.84 -13.96 4.75
C LEU A 14 -0.96 -13.66 5.97
N SER A 15 -0.57 -14.68 6.74
CA SER A 15 0.35 -14.51 7.86
C SER A 15 1.74 -14.07 7.40
N ALA A 16 2.26 -14.65 6.31
CA ALA A 16 3.52 -14.24 5.72
C ALA A 16 3.46 -12.78 5.21
N TYR A 17 2.34 -12.40 4.58
CA TYR A 17 2.08 -11.00 4.20
C TYR A 17 2.19 -10.08 5.41
N GLY A 18 1.51 -10.38 6.51
CA GLY A 18 1.53 -9.59 7.75
C GLY A 18 2.92 -9.48 8.39
N ILE A 19 3.71 -10.56 8.36
CA ILE A 19 5.10 -10.55 8.86
C ILE A 19 5.96 -9.62 8.00
N VAL A 20 5.89 -9.76 6.67
CA VAL A 20 6.64 -8.91 5.72
C VAL A 20 6.21 -7.45 5.86
N GLN A 21 4.92 -7.18 6.00
CA GLN A 21 4.38 -5.84 6.25
C GLN A 21 4.96 -5.24 7.53
N THR A 22 4.90 -5.97 8.65
CA THR A 22 5.35 -5.47 9.97
C THR A 22 6.84 -5.13 9.97
N ILE A 23 7.68 -6.02 9.46
CA ILE A 23 9.13 -5.79 9.35
C ILE A 23 9.42 -4.70 8.32
N GLY A 24 8.71 -4.75 7.21
CA GLY A 24 8.90 -3.87 6.06
C GLY A 24 8.52 -2.42 6.34
N LEU A 25 7.52 -2.16 7.20
CA LEU A 25 7.14 -0.79 7.58
C LEU A 25 8.30 -0.03 8.25
N ILE A 26 9.11 -0.72 9.04
CA ILE A 26 10.31 -0.11 9.65
C ILE A 26 11.30 0.31 8.56
N ALA A 27 11.55 -0.54 7.58
CA ALA A 27 12.39 -0.22 6.42
C ALA A 27 11.74 0.83 5.52
N GLY A 28 10.42 0.80 5.37
CA GLY A 28 9.64 1.72 4.55
C GLY A 28 9.78 3.17 4.97
N ILE A 29 9.86 3.46 6.27
CA ILE A 29 10.12 4.81 6.81
C ILE A 29 11.43 5.37 6.24
N TYR A 30 12.46 4.54 6.16
CA TYR A 30 13.76 4.92 5.62
C TYR A 30 13.74 5.06 4.10
N ILE A 31 13.15 4.07 3.42
CA ILE A 31 13.10 4.00 1.95
C ILE A 31 12.31 5.17 1.37
N CYS A 32 11.19 5.57 2.00
CA CYS A 32 10.34 6.64 1.51
C CYS A 32 11.01 8.02 1.50
N ASP A 33 12.10 8.19 2.23
CA ASP A 33 12.88 9.44 2.26
C ASP A 33 14.00 9.47 1.21
N MET A 34 14.43 8.32 0.72
CA MET A 34 15.54 8.22 -0.23
C MET A 34 15.10 8.46 -1.68
N PHE A 35 13.91 8.00 -2.04
CA PHE A 35 13.45 7.99 -3.43
C PHE A 35 12.34 9.03 -3.67
N SER A 36 12.17 9.42 -4.94
CA SER A 36 11.09 10.32 -5.35
C SER A 36 9.73 9.67 -5.17
N LYS A 37 8.80 10.39 -4.53
CA LYS A 37 7.41 9.95 -4.28
C LYS A 37 6.69 9.51 -5.55
N LYS A 38 6.86 10.25 -6.63
CA LYS A 38 6.28 9.97 -7.94
C LYS A 38 6.59 8.56 -8.42
N TYR A 39 7.89 8.21 -8.46
CA TYR A 39 8.32 6.90 -8.96
C TYR A 39 7.99 5.77 -7.99
N MET A 40 8.02 6.03 -6.70
CA MET A 40 7.65 5.03 -5.70
C MET A 40 6.16 4.69 -5.76
N ILE A 41 5.28 5.69 -5.75
CA ILE A 41 3.83 5.48 -5.84
C ILE A 41 3.47 4.82 -7.17
N GLY A 42 3.88 5.43 -8.29
CA GLY A 42 3.56 4.92 -9.62
C GLY A 42 4.15 3.55 -9.90
N GLY A 43 5.41 3.33 -9.54
CA GLY A 43 6.10 2.05 -9.72
C GLY A 43 5.50 0.93 -8.86
N SER A 44 5.15 1.21 -7.60
CA SER A 44 4.50 0.25 -6.73
C SER A 44 3.13 -0.19 -7.26
N LEU A 45 2.30 0.76 -7.73
CA LEU A 45 0.99 0.44 -8.29
C LEU A 45 1.09 -0.37 -9.59
N ILE A 46 2.04 -0.03 -10.47
CA ILE A 46 2.29 -0.83 -11.68
C ILE A 46 2.77 -2.23 -11.30
N GLY A 47 3.70 -2.33 -10.34
CA GLY A 47 4.17 -3.62 -9.82
C GLY A 47 3.05 -4.46 -9.22
N LEU A 48 2.16 -3.86 -8.43
CA LEU A 48 0.97 -4.53 -7.89
C LEU A 48 0.04 -5.03 -9.01
N GLY A 49 -0.15 -4.24 -10.06
CA GLY A 49 -0.89 -4.66 -11.24
C GLY A 49 -0.27 -5.89 -11.91
N ILE A 50 1.05 -5.92 -12.07
CA ILE A 50 1.78 -7.07 -12.65
C ILE A 50 1.60 -8.32 -11.77
N VAL A 51 1.74 -8.17 -10.44
CA VAL A 51 1.53 -9.28 -9.50
C VAL A 51 0.08 -9.78 -9.56
N GLY A 52 -0.90 -8.89 -9.71
CA GLY A 52 -2.29 -9.27 -9.89
C GLY A 52 -2.54 -10.07 -11.18
N VAL A 53 -1.88 -9.69 -12.30
CA VAL A 53 -1.91 -10.49 -13.53
C VAL A 53 -1.29 -11.87 -13.30
N TYR A 54 -0.17 -11.95 -12.59
CA TYR A 54 0.43 -13.23 -12.21
C TYR A 54 -0.53 -14.09 -11.37
N LEU A 55 -1.20 -13.51 -10.37
CA LEU A 55 -2.20 -14.22 -9.56
C LEU A 55 -3.39 -14.72 -10.39
N SER A 56 -3.74 -14.06 -11.49
CA SER A 56 -4.79 -14.50 -12.40
C SER A 56 -4.45 -15.81 -13.14
N THR A 57 -3.19 -16.22 -13.13
CA THR A 57 -2.77 -17.52 -13.69
C THR A 57 -3.00 -18.70 -12.74
N PHE A 58 -3.50 -18.42 -11.53
CA PHE A 58 -3.70 -19.41 -10.46
C PHE A 58 -2.45 -20.20 -10.12
N PRO A 59 -1.37 -19.52 -9.68
CA PRO A 59 -0.14 -20.20 -9.34
C PRO A 59 -0.34 -21.16 -8.16
N GLY A 60 0.49 -22.21 -8.09
CA GLY A 60 0.51 -23.11 -6.94
C GLY A 60 0.94 -22.39 -5.65
N TYR A 61 0.87 -23.11 -4.51
CA TYR A 61 1.09 -22.53 -3.18
C TYR A 61 2.33 -21.64 -3.05
N TRP A 62 3.49 -22.10 -3.54
CA TRP A 62 4.72 -21.31 -3.45
C TRP A 62 4.68 -20.01 -4.28
N GLY A 63 4.07 -20.09 -5.47
CA GLY A 63 3.87 -18.89 -6.30
C GLY A 63 2.87 -17.91 -5.69
N PHE A 64 1.83 -18.42 -5.06
CA PHE A 64 0.86 -17.63 -4.32
C PHE A 64 1.51 -16.94 -3.11
N LEU A 65 2.30 -17.69 -2.33
CA LEU A 65 3.04 -17.17 -1.18
C LEU A 65 4.04 -16.06 -1.59
N ALA A 66 4.80 -16.31 -2.66
CA ALA A 66 5.74 -15.33 -3.21
C ALA A 66 5.01 -14.05 -3.69
N ALA A 67 3.89 -14.20 -4.38
CA ALA A 67 3.07 -13.07 -4.83
C ALA A 67 2.59 -12.21 -3.65
N PHE A 68 2.11 -12.82 -2.57
CA PHE A 68 1.68 -12.11 -1.37
C PHE A 68 2.84 -11.40 -0.68
N GLY A 69 4.04 -12.00 -0.64
CA GLY A 69 5.24 -11.35 -0.13
C GLY A 69 5.62 -10.11 -0.95
N VAL A 70 5.59 -10.22 -2.28
CA VAL A 70 5.85 -9.08 -3.18
C VAL A 70 4.77 -8.00 -3.04
N MET A 71 3.50 -8.38 -2.91
CA MET A 71 2.41 -7.44 -2.67
C MET A 71 2.59 -6.67 -1.34
N ALA A 72 3.03 -7.35 -0.28
CA ALA A 72 3.34 -6.69 0.99
C ALA A 72 4.46 -5.64 0.84
N ILE A 73 5.52 -5.97 0.10
CA ILE A 73 6.61 -5.02 -0.15
C ILE A 73 6.13 -3.83 -0.98
N LEU A 74 5.44 -4.08 -2.08
CA LEU A 74 5.00 -3.00 -2.97
C LEU A 74 3.89 -2.14 -2.35
N GLY A 75 2.92 -2.76 -1.68
CA GLY A 75 1.78 -2.06 -1.10
C GLY A 75 2.12 -1.37 0.22
N GLU A 76 2.64 -2.13 1.16
CA GLU A 76 2.74 -1.68 2.55
C GLU A 76 4.09 -1.03 2.88
N VAL A 77 5.18 -1.50 2.23
CA VAL A 77 6.52 -0.97 2.50
C VAL A 77 6.83 0.22 1.60
N THR A 78 6.43 0.17 0.34
CA THR A 78 6.77 1.23 -0.62
C THR A 78 5.63 2.22 -0.87
N TYR A 79 4.42 1.75 -1.18
CA TYR A 79 3.31 2.62 -1.55
C TYR A 79 2.74 3.40 -0.38
N TRP A 80 2.36 2.69 0.71
CA TRP A 80 1.59 3.28 1.80
C TRP A 80 2.34 4.39 2.56
N PRO A 81 3.59 4.21 3.03
CA PRO A 81 4.32 5.25 3.72
C PRO A 81 4.58 6.48 2.85
N VAL A 82 4.84 6.27 1.56
CA VAL A 82 5.09 7.35 0.61
C VAL A 82 3.81 8.14 0.32
N LEU A 83 2.67 7.47 0.22
CA LEU A 83 1.36 8.10 0.06
C LEU A 83 1.03 8.98 1.27
N LEU A 84 1.16 8.46 2.49
CA LEU A 84 0.92 9.22 3.71
C LEU A 84 1.82 10.44 3.80
N LYS A 85 3.10 10.30 3.44
CA LYS A 85 4.04 11.41 3.37
C LYS A 85 3.64 12.44 2.30
N ALA A 86 3.19 12.00 1.12
CA ALA A 86 2.73 12.88 0.07
C ALA A 86 1.52 13.72 0.54
N ILE A 87 0.54 13.09 1.17
CA ILE A 87 -0.63 13.78 1.73
C ILE A 87 -0.23 14.77 2.83
N ARG A 88 0.68 14.36 3.72
CA ARG A 88 1.18 15.26 4.78
C ARG A 88 1.81 16.54 4.24
N LEU A 89 2.44 16.48 3.08
CA LEU A 89 3.09 17.63 2.46
C LEU A 89 2.14 18.54 1.68
N LEU A 90 0.89 18.12 1.45
CA LEU A 90 -0.13 18.92 0.76
C LEU A 90 -0.86 19.92 1.69
N GLY A 91 -0.76 19.76 3.00
CA GLY A 91 -1.47 20.60 3.96
C GLY A 91 -0.59 21.15 5.06
N ASP A 92 -1.00 22.29 5.62
CA ASP A 92 -0.43 22.87 6.83
C ASP A 92 -0.91 22.08 8.07
N GLU A 93 -0.25 22.28 9.22
CA GLU A 93 -0.61 21.60 10.49
C GLU A 93 -2.10 21.70 10.84
N LYS A 94 -2.74 22.83 10.51
CA LYS A 94 -4.18 23.07 10.78
C LYS A 94 -5.10 22.33 9.80
N THR A 95 -4.64 21.97 8.62
CA THR A 95 -5.44 21.36 7.55
C THR A 95 -5.15 19.89 7.36
N GLN A 96 -4.11 19.33 7.99
CA GLN A 96 -3.71 17.93 7.83
C GLN A 96 -4.84 16.94 8.12
N GLY A 97 -5.61 17.15 9.19
CA GLY A 97 -6.74 16.29 9.51
C GLY A 97 -7.77 16.20 8.39
N ARG A 98 -8.03 17.33 7.69
CA ARG A 98 -8.92 17.36 6.54
C ARG A 98 -8.34 16.61 5.34
N MET A 99 -7.02 16.74 5.09
CA MET A 99 -6.36 16.04 3.98
C MET A 99 -6.41 14.53 4.16
N PHE A 100 -6.13 14.03 5.37
CA PHE A 100 -6.29 12.61 5.69
C PHE A 100 -7.76 12.16 5.62
N GLY A 101 -8.71 12.98 6.09
CA GLY A 101 -10.13 12.72 5.96
C GLY A 101 -10.58 12.58 4.49
N PHE A 102 -10.12 13.46 3.61
CA PHE A 102 -10.38 13.37 2.17
C PHE A 102 -9.73 12.14 1.52
N LEU A 103 -8.51 11.78 1.94
CA LEU A 103 -7.87 10.55 1.49
C LEU A 103 -8.70 9.31 1.83
N GLU A 104 -9.11 9.18 3.09
CA GLU A 104 -9.88 8.01 3.55
C GLU A 104 -11.29 7.99 2.93
N MET A 105 -11.95 9.13 2.80
CA MET A 105 -13.24 9.22 2.11
C MET A 105 -13.10 8.81 0.64
N GLY A 106 -12.13 9.35 -0.07
CA GLY A 106 -11.86 9.01 -1.48
C GLY A 106 -11.55 7.53 -1.64
N ARG A 107 -10.70 6.97 -0.77
CA ARG A 107 -10.38 5.54 -0.75
C ARG A 107 -11.64 4.70 -0.56
N GLY A 108 -12.45 4.99 0.46
CA GLY A 108 -13.67 4.24 0.73
C GLY A 108 -14.66 4.26 -0.44
N ILE A 109 -14.86 5.41 -1.09
CA ILE A 109 -15.74 5.52 -2.28
C ILE A 109 -15.19 4.65 -3.42
N VAL A 110 -13.90 4.76 -3.71
CA VAL A 110 -13.26 4.01 -4.79
C VAL A 110 -13.29 2.51 -4.51
N ASP A 111 -13.03 2.09 -3.27
CA ASP A 111 -13.07 0.69 -2.86
C ASP A 111 -14.46 0.09 -3.10
N VAL A 112 -15.54 0.79 -2.73
CA VAL A 112 -16.92 0.33 -2.97
C VAL A 112 -17.21 0.20 -4.48
N ILE A 113 -16.81 1.19 -5.28
CA ILE A 113 -17.04 1.16 -6.74
C ILE A 113 -16.28 -0.01 -7.38
N ILE A 114 -14.99 -0.16 -7.05
CA ILE A 114 -14.14 -1.21 -7.63
C ILE A 114 -14.59 -2.59 -7.19
N ALA A 115 -14.89 -2.79 -5.90
CA ALA A 115 -15.37 -4.07 -5.38
C ALA A 115 -16.71 -4.46 -5.99
N SER A 116 -17.65 -3.51 -6.08
CA SER A 116 -18.95 -3.75 -6.70
C SER A 116 -18.83 -4.10 -8.20
N THR A 117 -17.95 -3.42 -8.92
CA THR A 117 -17.68 -3.69 -10.34
C THR A 117 -17.04 -5.06 -10.52
N ALA A 118 -16.03 -5.41 -9.71
CA ALA A 118 -15.39 -6.73 -9.75
C ALA A 118 -16.40 -7.86 -9.45
N LEU A 119 -17.29 -7.65 -8.48
CA LEU A 119 -18.36 -8.60 -8.16
C LEU A 119 -19.38 -8.74 -9.30
N ALA A 120 -19.74 -7.62 -9.94
CA ALA A 120 -20.64 -7.64 -11.11
C ALA A 120 -20.02 -8.42 -12.28
N ILE A 121 -18.73 -8.22 -12.55
CA ILE A 121 -17.99 -9.00 -13.56
C ILE A 121 -18.02 -10.50 -13.20
N PHE A 122 -17.73 -10.84 -11.94
CA PHE A 122 -17.72 -12.22 -11.46
C PHE A 122 -19.08 -12.91 -11.68
N LYS A 123 -20.17 -12.24 -11.32
CA LYS A 123 -21.55 -12.74 -11.51
C LYS A 123 -21.89 -12.87 -12.99
N ALA A 124 -21.59 -11.86 -13.80
CA ALA A 124 -21.91 -11.85 -15.23
C ALA A 124 -21.17 -12.95 -16.01
N MET A 125 -20.00 -13.38 -15.55
CA MET A 125 -19.20 -14.45 -16.16
C MET A 125 -19.54 -15.84 -15.62
N GLY A 126 -20.57 -16.02 -14.80
CA GLY A 126 -21.07 -17.33 -14.35
C GLY A 126 -20.36 -17.92 -13.13
N GLU A 127 -19.74 -17.08 -12.29
CA GLU A 127 -19.23 -17.44 -10.94
C GLU A 127 -18.19 -18.58 -10.93
N GLY A 128 -17.47 -18.78 -12.03
CA GLY A 128 -16.46 -19.84 -12.19
C GLY A 128 -15.02 -19.34 -12.05
N ALA A 129 -14.07 -20.23 -12.31
CA ALA A 129 -12.65 -19.89 -12.32
C ALA A 129 -12.32 -18.80 -13.36
N ALA A 130 -12.96 -18.83 -14.53
CA ALA A 130 -12.81 -17.81 -15.55
C ALA A 130 -13.31 -16.44 -15.07
N ALA A 131 -14.41 -16.42 -14.32
CA ALA A 131 -14.97 -15.21 -13.72
C ALA A 131 -14.03 -14.61 -12.67
N LEU A 132 -13.44 -15.45 -11.80
CA LEU A 132 -12.44 -15.00 -10.82
C LEU A 132 -11.21 -14.43 -11.53
N ARG A 133 -10.73 -15.09 -12.58
CA ARG A 133 -9.63 -14.59 -13.41
C ARG A 133 -9.96 -13.24 -14.04
N GLY A 134 -11.16 -13.07 -14.56
CA GLY A 134 -11.65 -11.81 -15.13
C GLY A 134 -11.64 -10.68 -14.10
N GLY A 135 -12.14 -10.93 -12.89
CA GLY A 135 -12.09 -9.99 -11.77
C GLY A 135 -10.67 -9.60 -11.36
N LEU A 136 -9.75 -10.56 -11.25
CA LEU A 136 -8.34 -10.29 -10.95
C LEU A 136 -7.67 -9.45 -12.04
N LEU A 137 -7.93 -9.74 -13.31
CA LEU A 137 -7.38 -8.96 -14.43
C LEU A 137 -7.95 -7.54 -14.44
N PHE A 138 -9.22 -7.37 -14.17
CA PHE A 138 -9.85 -6.05 -14.04
C PHE A 138 -9.17 -5.24 -12.92
N LEU A 139 -9.04 -5.80 -11.72
CA LEU A 139 -8.37 -5.14 -10.59
C LEU A 139 -6.92 -4.78 -10.93
N SER A 140 -6.20 -5.70 -11.57
CA SER A 140 -4.82 -5.49 -12.00
C SER A 140 -4.71 -4.34 -13.00
N ALA A 141 -5.61 -4.28 -13.97
CA ALA A 141 -5.63 -3.23 -14.98
C ALA A 141 -5.93 -1.84 -14.37
N VAL A 142 -6.90 -1.77 -13.46
CA VAL A 142 -7.24 -0.53 -12.75
C VAL A 142 -6.07 -0.05 -11.91
N THR A 143 -5.42 -0.96 -11.16
CA THR A 143 -4.27 -0.62 -10.31
C THR A 143 -3.08 -0.16 -11.15
N ALA A 144 -2.77 -0.85 -12.25
CA ALA A 144 -1.70 -0.44 -13.14
C ALA A 144 -2.00 0.91 -13.83
N ALA A 145 -3.24 1.13 -14.28
CA ALA A 145 -3.67 2.41 -14.85
C ALA A 145 -3.54 3.56 -13.85
N ALA A 146 -3.93 3.34 -12.58
CA ALA A 146 -3.71 4.32 -11.50
C ALA A 146 -2.22 4.63 -11.32
N GLY A 147 -1.34 3.62 -11.40
CA GLY A 147 0.10 3.79 -11.35
C GLY A 147 0.64 4.67 -12.48
N VAL A 148 0.17 4.44 -13.71
CA VAL A 148 0.53 5.27 -14.87
C VAL A 148 0.03 6.71 -14.70
N LEU A 149 -1.21 6.91 -14.24
CA LEU A 149 -1.74 8.24 -13.94
C LEU A 149 -0.92 8.96 -12.87
N CYS A 150 -0.48 8.26 -11.82
CA CYS A 150 0.42 8.82 -10.83
C CYS A 150 1.76 9.26 -11.45
N LEU A 151 2.33 8.49 -12.37
CA LEU A 151 3.56 8.87 -13.07
C LEU A 151 3.39 10.09 -13.97
N ILE A 152 2.17 10.38 -14.45
CA ILE A 152 1.89 11.54 -15.28
C ILE A 152 1.61 12.78 -14.42
N PHE A 153 0.70 12.65 -13.44
CA PHE A 153 0.13 13.79 -12.73
C PHE A 153 0.86 14.18 -11.45
N VAL A 154 1.56 13.25 -10.79
CA VAL A 154 2.30 13.57 -9.56
C VAL A 154 3.60 14.32 -9.93
N PRO A 155 3.82 15.52 -9.38
CA PRO A 155 5.06 16.26 -9.63
C PRO A 155 6.27 15.56 -9.01
N ASN A 156 7.44 15.80 -9.58
CA ASN A 156 8.69 15.33 -9.00
C ASN A 156 8.94 16.03 -7.66
N ASP A 157 9.64 15.34 -6.77
CA ASP A 157 10.07 15.93 -5.50
C ASP A 157 11.04 17.08 -5.77
N GLU A 158 10.79 18.23 -5.15
CA GLU A 158 11.78 19.29 -5.06
C GLU A 158 12.93 18.86 -4.13
N LYS A 159 14.15 19.24 -4.48
CA LYS A 159 15.31 19.00 -3.64
C LYS A 159 15.14 19.80 -2.34
N ARG A 160 15.15 19.13 -1.21
CA ARG A 160 15.21 19.79 0.09
C ARG A 160 16.62 20.33 0.29
N VAL A 161 16.73 21.62 0.37
CA VAL A 161 17.95 22.35 0.70
C VAL A 161 17.80 22.87 2.14
N ASP A 162 18.82 22.76 2.94
CA ASP A 162 18.83 23.35 4.30
C ASP A 162 18.94 24.88 4.25
N GLU A 163 18.83 25.54 5.39
CA GLU A 163 18.97 27.01 5.51
C GLU A 163 20.35 27.50 5.03
N THR A 164 21.33 26.61 4.90
CA THR A 164 22.69 26.92 4.44
C THR A 164 22.89 26.61 2.96
N GLY A 165 21.85 26.17 2.22
CA GLY A 165 21.93 25.85 0.79
C GLY A 165 22.54 24.49 0.46
N LYS A 166 22.77 23.62 1.46
CA LYS A 166 23.29 22.25 1.26
C LYS A 166 22.15 21.24 1.16
N GLU A 167 22.31 20.24 0.33
CA GLU A 167 21.39 19.10 0.26
C GLU A 167 21.39 18.36 1.61
N VAL A 168 20.21 18.29 2.25
CA VAL A 168 20.04 17.56 3.51
C VAL A 168 20.32 16.07 3.28
N ASN A 169 21.16 15.47 4.12
CA ASN A 169 21.36 14.03 4.09
C ASN A 169 20.08 13.33 4.54
N LYS A 170 19.26 12.91 3.54
CA LYS A 170 17.94 12.31 3.75
C LYS A 170 17.97 11.10 4.68
N ALA A 171 19.03 10.29 4.59
CA ALA A 171 19.21 9.11 5.42
C ALA A 171 19.39 9.45 6.90
N GLN A 172 20.19 10.46 7.19
CA GLN A 172 20.45 10.90 8.57
C GLN A 172 19.23 11.57 9.18
N ALA A 173 18.50 12.37 8.40
CA ALA A 173 17.24 13.00 8.83
C ALA A 173 16.16 11.95 9.13
N ALA A 174 16.02 10.93 8.27
CA ALA A 174 15.08 9.83 8.46
C ALA A 174 15.38 9.02 9.72
N PHE A 175 16.65 8.68 9.95
CA PHE A 175 17.07 7.94 11.14
C PHE A 175 16.84 8.77 12.42
N GLY A 176 17.17 10.05 12.40
CA GLY A 176 16.90 10.97 13.52
C GLY A 176 15.41 11.06 13.85
N GLY A 177 14.57 11.22 12.83
CA GLY A 177 13.10 11.24 12.99
C GLY A 177 12.55 9.93 13.56
N MET A 178 13.04 8.78 13.10
CA MET A 178 12.64 7.48 13.63
C MET A 178 13.03 7.34 15.11
N MET A 179 14.25 7.73 15.49
CA MET A 179 14.71 7.66 16.88
C MET A 179 13.88 8.58 17.78
N GLN A 180 13.52 9.76 17.30
CA GLN A 180 12.64 10.69 18.02
C GLN A 180 11.24 10.10 18.20
N ALA A 181 10.68 9.48 17.16
CA ALA A 181 9.38 8.82 17.19
C ALA A 181 9.32 7.70 18.24
N VAL A 182 10.33 6.82 18.29
CA VAL A 182 10.43 5.74 19.28
C VAL A 182 10.49 6.26 20.73
N ARG A 183 11.03 7.46 20.93
CA ARG A 183 11.14 8.07 22.27
C ARG A 183 9.91 8.88 22.69
N SER A 184 9.00 9.16 21.77
CA SER A 184 7.79 9.96 22.06
C SER A 184 6.68 9.10 22.62
N ILE A 185 6.21 9.42 23.84
CA ILE A 185 5.08 8.74 24.49
C ILE A 185 3.77 8.98 23.74
N ASP A 186 3.61 10.16 23.13
CA ASP A 186 2.43 10.51 22.35
C ASP A 186 2.26 9.62 21.13
N ILE A 187 3.38 9.29 20.45
CA ILE A 187 3.37 8.38 19.32
C ILE A 187 2.97 6.98 19.75
N TRP A 188 3.46 6.50 20.90
CA TRP A 188 3.06 5.20 21.46
C TRP A 188 1.58 5.16 21.84
N ALA A 189 1.05 6.23 22.45
CA ALA A 189 -0.36 6.33 22.81
C ALA A 189 -1.28 6.28 21.57
N VAL A 190 -0.94 7.06 20.52
CA VAL A 190 -1.67 7.04 19.25
C VAL A 190 -1.57 5.68 18.56
N SER A 191 -0.39 5.06 18.56
CA SER A 191 -0.17 3.74 17.96
C SER A 191 -0.97 2.66 18.68
N LEU A 192 -1.03 2.70 20.02
CA LEU A 192 -1.82 1.76 20.81
C LEU A 192 -3.32 1.88 20.54
N ASN A 193 -3.81 3.13 20.42
CA ASN A 193 -5.20 3.39 20.03
C ASN A 193 -5.49 2.80 18.63
N GLY A 194 -4.65 3.11 17.64
CA GLY A 194 -4.77 2.54 16.30
C GLY A 194 -4.77 1.01 16.30
N PHE A 195 -3.84 0.40 17.04
CA PHE A 195 -3.77 -1.05 17.20
C PHE A 195 -5.07 -1.63 17.75
N THR A 196 -5.63 -1.03 18.81
CA THR A 196 -6.89 -1.51 19.44
C THR A 196 -8.05 -1.47 18.45
N VAL A 197 -8.20 -0.35 17.71
CA VAL A 197 -9.26 -0.20 16.70
C VAL A 197 -9.09 -1.24 15.58
N TYR A 198 -7.86 -1.44 15.08
CA TYR A 198 -7.59 -2.42 14.02
C TYR A 198 -7.81 -3.87 14.49
N CYS A 199 -7.48 -4.20 15.74
CA CYS A 199 -7.78 -5.53 16.30
C CYS A 199 -9.29 -5.82 16.28
N ILE A 200 -10.12 -4.84 16.62
CA ILE A 200 -11.58 -5.00 16.56
C ILE A 200 -12.04 -5.16 15.11
N TYR A 201 -11.53 -4.32 14.21
CA TYR A 201 -11.90 -4.35 12.79
C TYR A 201 -11.51 -5.66 12.09
N CYS A 202 -10.33 -6.21 12.39
CA CYS A 202 -9.86 -7.47 11.79
C CYS A 202 -10.38 -8.72 12.49
N GLY A 203 -10.88 -8.60 13.73
CA GLY A 203 -11.37 -9.73 14.54
C GLY A 203 -12.87 -10.01 14.37
N LEU A 204 -13.58 -9.11 13.67
CA LEU A 204 -15.01 -9.27 13.33
C LEU A 204 -15.16 -9.74 11.88
#